data_0de037fa2f3edf5ff51b04f3d94cbc61
#
_entry.id   0de037fa2f3edf5ff51b04f3d94cbc61
#
_cell.length_a   1.000
_cell.length_b   1.000
_cell.length_c   1.000
_cell.angle_alpha   90.00
_cell.angle_beta   90.00
_cell.angle_gamma   90.00
#
_symmetry.space_group_name_H-M   'P 1'
#
loop_
_entity.id
_entity.type
_entity.pdbx_description
1 polymer ?
#
loop_
_entity_poly.entity_id
_entity_poly.type
_entity_poly.pdbx_seq_one_letter_code
_entity_poly.pdbx_strand_id
1 'polypeptide(L)'
;NVKNPEEVKIDDNFAKNLGAKDLNDLKTLISKQINDEYKNSLDQLAKNQILKEIEKIKVDEVPENLIEEEVKILSQGMDDSEAKKNKAKFTETAKTRIKTGLILNEFGEQNKIQVTEQEIQAEVQKQLRMMPGQEKMVMDFYQKNPSAVASLRGTVYEEKILNLIKEKAKPNKKEISKEEAEK
;
A
#
# COMPACT_ATOMS: atom_id res chain seq x y z
N ASN A 1 -39.39 18.28 -16.97
CA ASN A 1 -39.90 18.18 -15.59
C ASN A 1 -38.81 17.61 -14.72
N VAL A 2 -38.10 18.50 -14.02
CA VAL A 2 -37.16 18.07 -12.95
C VAL A 2 -38.08 17.74 -11.75
N LYS A 3 -38.18 16.45 -11.42
CA LYS A 3 -38.83 16.02 -10.19
C LYS A 3 -37.90 16.36 -9.02
N ASN A 4 -38.40 17.02 -8.01
CA ASN A 4 -37.70 17.13 -6.73
C ASN A 4 -37.39 15.72 -6.21
N PRO A 5 -36.19 15.46 -5.64
CA PRO A 5 -35.92 14.19 -5.01
C PRO A 5 -36.96 13.95 -3.91
N GLU A 6 -37.60 12.78 -3.96
CA GLU A 6 -38.49 12.35 -2.87
C GLU A 6 -37.64 12.19 -1.61
N GLU A 7 -38.13 12.69 -0.47
CA GLU A 7 -37.50 12.46 0.83
C GLU A 7 -37.50 10.94 1.11
N VAL A 8 -36.34 10.31 0.99
CA VAL A 8 -36.20 8.88 1.30
C VAL A 8 -36.20 8.72 2.82
N LYS A 9 -37.22 8.03 3.34
CA LYS A 9 -37.21 7.65 4.76
C LYS A 9 -36.15 6.60 5.01
N ILE A 10 -35.24 6.89 5.97
CA ILE A 10 -34.18 5.96 6.40
C ILE A 10 -34.80 4.98 7.40
N ASP A 11 -35.38 3.90 6.88
CA ASP A 11 -36.03 2.83 7.61
C ASP A 11 -35.50 1.45 7.23
N ASP A 12 -36.10 0.38 7.76
CA ASP A 12 -35.71 -1.00 7.48
C ASP A 12 -35.87 -1.37 6.00
N ASN A 13 -36.81 -0.76 5.26
CA ASN A 13 -36.96 -0.99 3.82
C ASN A 13 -35.80 -0.36 3.05
N PHE A 14 -35.37 0.83 3.45
CA PHE A 14 -34.19 1.49 2.90
C PHE A 14 -32.94 0.61 3.16
N ALA A 15 -32.79 0.07 4.37
CA ALA A 15 -31.69 -0.80 4.71
C ALA A 15 -31.67 -2.08 3.85
N LYS A 16 -32.82 -2.71 3.63
CA LYS A 16 -32.97 -3.89 2.76
C LYS A 16 -32.61 -3.60 1.30
N ASN A 17 -32.99 -2.44 0.78
CA ASN A 17 -32.62 -2.03 -0.57
C ASN A 17 -31.10 -1.86 -0.75
N LEU A 18 -30.37 -1.59 0.34
CA LEU A 18 -28.90 -1.52 0.39
C LEU A 18 -28.23 -2.86 0.76
N GLY A 19 -29.01 -3.94 0.87
CA GLY A 19 -28.48 -5.28 1.13
C GLY A 19 -28.28 -5.62 2.61
N ALA A 20 -28.74 -4.77 3.54
CA ALA A 20 -28.75 -5.04 4.97
C ALA A 20 -30.07 -5.71 5.40
N LYS A 21 -30.09 -6.33 6.58
CA LYS A 21 -31.29 -7.02 7.12
C LYS A 21 -32.30 -6.04 7.68
N ASP A 22 -31.83 -5.02 8.37
CA ASP A 22 -32.58 -3.94 8.99
C ASP A 22 -31.70 -2.69 9.17
N LEU A 23 -32.24 -1.63 9.73
CA LEU A 23 -31.50 -0.37 9.94
C LEU A 23 -30.31 -0.51 10.92
N ASN A 24 -30.40 -1.40 11.92
CA ASN A 24 -29.29 -1.65 12.84
C ASN A 24 -28.15 -2.38 12.17
N ASP A 25 -28.46 -3.38 11.36
CA ASP A 25 -27.49 -4.09 10.54
C ASP A 25 -26.79 -3.13 9.56
N LEU A 26 -27.55 -2.25 8.89
CA LEU A 26 -26.98 -1.22 8.01
C LEU A 26 -26.00 -0.29 8.76
N LYS A 27 -26.38 0.19 9.95
CA LYS A 27 -25.50 1.02 10.78
C LYS A 27 -24.22 0.28 11.17
N THR A 28 -24.35 -1.02 11.49
CA THR A 28 -23.21 -1.87 11.84
C THR A 28 -22.27 -2.06 10.66
N LEU A 29 -22.81 -2.33 9.47
CA LEU A 29 -22.03 -2.47 8.23
C LEU A 29 -21.30 -1.15 7.87
N ILE A 30 -21.99 -0.02 7.95
CA ILE A 30 -21.38 1.30 7.70
C ILE A 30 -20.29 1.60 8.74
N SER A 31 -20.55 1.36 10.02
CA SER A 31 -19.56 1.57 11.08
C SER A 31 -18.33 0.70 10.89
N LYS A 32 -18.52 -0.55 10.47
CA LYS A 32 -17.42 -1.45 10.16
C LYS A 32 -16.61 -0.94 8.96
N GLN A 33 -17.28 -0.52 7.89
CA GLN A 33 -16.61 0.02 6.72
C GLN A 33 -15.78 1.27 7.07
N ILE A 34 -16.36 2.21 7.81
CA ILE A 34 -15.65 3.41 8.28
C ILE A 34 -14.43 3.03 9.12
N ASN A 35 -14.58 2.11 10.07
CA ASN A 35 -13.48 1.65 10.90
C ASN A 35 -12.36 0.97 10.09
N ASP A 36 -12.72 0.17 9.09
CA ASP A 36 -11.75 -0.50 8.21
C ASP A 36 -11.00 0.53 7.33
N GLU A 37 -11.69 1.57 6.83
CA GLU A 37 -11.06 2.67 6.07
C GLU A 37 -10.08 3.48 6.93
N TYR A 38 -10.49 3.87 8.15
CA TYR A 38 -9.59 4.56 9.08
C TYR A 38 -8.40 3.70 9.48
N LYS A 39 -8.62 2.42 9.74
CA LYS A 39 -7.55 1.48 10.06
C LYS A 39 -6.52 1.40 8.93
N ASN A 40 -6.98 1.28 7.69
CA ASN A 40 -6.10 1.23 6.53
C ASN A 40 -5.29 2.53 6.37
N SER A 41 -5.94 3.69 6.55
CA SER A 41 -5.27 4.99 6.49
C SER A 41 -4.21 5.15 7.59
N LEU A 42 -4.55 4.77 8.83
CA LEU A 42 -3.61 4.80 9.95
C LEU A 42 -2.44 3.81 9.76
N ASP A 43 -2.70 2.64 9.18
CA ASP A 43 -1.66 1.68 8.85
C ASP A 43 -0.70 2.23 7.78
N GLN A 44 -1.19 2.94 6.78
CA GLN A 44 -0.35 3.62 5.79
C GLN A 44 0.48 4.75 6.42
N LEU A 45 -0.11 5.56 7.28
CA LEU A 45 0.62 6.60 8.02
C LEU A 45 1.74 5.99 8.88
N ALA A 46 1.44 4.90 9.59
CA ALA A 46 2.44 4.20 10.41
C ALA A 46 3.58 3.63 9.54
N LYS A 47 3.27 3.01 8.40
CA LYS A 47 4.27 2.53 7.43
C LYS A 47 5.15 3.67 6.94
N ASN A 48 4.56 4.79 6.53
CA ASN A 48 5.31 5.96 6.08
C ASN A 48 6.22 6.55 7.17
N GLN A 49 5.77 6.56 8.42
CA GLN A 49 6.59 7.00 9.55
C GLN A 49 7.77 6.04 9.79
N ILE A 50 7.55 4.73 9.74
CA ILE A 50 8.60 3.73 9.86
C ILE A 50 9.65 3.93 8.76
N LEU A 51 9.23 4.08 7.51
CA LEU A 51 10.14 4.31 6.38
C LEU A 51 10.96 5.59 6.57
N LYS A 52 10.34 6.70 7.01
CA LYS A 52 11.04 7.95 7.31
C LYS A 52 12.08 7.80 8.43
N GLU A 53 11.82 6.97 9.43
CA GLU A 53 12.81 6.70 10.49
C GLU A 53 13.95 5.80 9.96
N ILE A 54 13.64 4.81 9.12
CA ILE A 54 14.64 3.98 8.44
C ILE A 54 15.57 4.82 7.56
N GLU A 55 15.04 5.82 6.85
CA GLU A 55 15.82 6.74 6.02
C GLU A 55 16.87 7.53 6.82
N LYS A 56 16.70 7.72 8.13
CA LYS A 56 17.66 8.39 9.01
C LYS A 56 18.84 7.50 9.41
N ILE A 57 18.70 6.19 9.29
CA ILE A 57 19.77 5.23 9.61
C ILE A 57 20.91 5.47 8.63
N LYS A 58 22.13 5.61 9.15
CA LYS A 58 23.31 5.75 8.30
C LYS A 58 23.74 4.37 7.78
N VAL A 59 24.00 4.32 6.49
CA VAL A 59 24.62 3.17 5.80
C VAL A 59 25.91 3.67 5.19
N ASP A 60 27.01 2.99 5.43
CA ASP A 60 28.34 3.48 5.07
C ASP A 60 28.52 3.57 3.55
N GLU A 61 28.06 2.56 2.80
CA GLU A 61 28.17 2.56 1.35
C GLU A 61 26.91 1.98 0.69
N VAL A 62 26.42 2.67 -0.34
CA VAL A 62 25.37 2.15 -1.23
C VAL A 62 26.03 1.86 -2.58
N PRO A 63 25.94 0.64 -3.12
CA PRO A 63 26.59 0.28 -4.37
C PRO A 63 26.14 1.17 -5.55
N GLU A 64 27.10 1.80 -6.25
CA GLU A 64 26.82 2.73 -7.34
C GLU A 64 26.06 2.09 -8.50
N ASN A 65 26.36 0.83 -8.82
CA ASN A 65 25.64 0.11 -9.87
C ASN A 65 24.14 0.00 -9.60
N LEU A 66 23.75 -0.23 -8.35
CA LEU A 66 22.33 -0.29 -7.96
C LEU A 66 21.68 1.09 -8.07
N ILE A 67 22.41 2.16 -7.70
CA ILE A 67 21.91 3.52 -7.85
C ILE A 67 21.66 3.86 -9.32
N GLU A 68 22.61 3.49 -10.21
CA GLU A 68 22.46 3.72 -11.64
C GLU A 68 21.29 2.97 -12.25
N GLU A 69 21.07 1.72 -11.85
CA GLU A 69 19.93 0.92 -12.29
C GLU A 69 18.60 1.54 -11.83
N GLU A 70 18.52 1.95 -10.56
CA GLU A 70 17.31 2.59 -10.03
C GLU A 70 17.05 3.96 -10.70
N VAL A 71 18.10 4.74 -10.99
CA VAL A 71 17.97 6.00 -11.76
C VAL A 71 17.39 5.73 -13.16
N LYS A 72 17.82 4.66 -13.83
CA LYS A 72 17.25 4.26 -15.13
C LYS A 72 15.76 3.94 -15.01
N ILE A 73 15.38 3.20 -13.96
CA ILE A 73 13.97 2.88 -13.69
C ILE A 73 13.16 4.15 -13.43
N LEU A 74 13.68 5.06 -12.60
CA LEU A 74 13.00 6.33 -12.27
C LEU A 74 12.85 7.28 -13.45
N SER A 75 13.75 7.19 -14.43
CA SER A 75 13.70 8.02 -15.65
C SER A 75 12.98 7.34 -16.81
N GLN A 76 12.51 6.13 -16.65
CA GLN A 76 11.83 5.37 -17.71
C GLN A 76 10.55 6.07 -18.16
N GLY A 77 10.42 6.28 -19.46
CA GLY A 77 9.26 6.96 -20.07
C GLY A 77 9.35 8.48 -20.11
N MET A 78 10.46 9.07 -19.65
CA MET A 78 10.75 10.51 -19.78
C MET A 78 11.59 10.77 -21.04
N ASP A 79 11.51 11.99 -21.56
CA ASP A 79 12.44 12.40 -22.60
C ASP A 79 13.85 12.67 -22.03
N ASP A 80 14.87 12.60 -22.91
CA ASP A 80 16.28 12.76 -22.51
C ASP A 80 16.59 14.11 -21.86
N SER A 81 15.86 15.16 -22.20
CA SER A 81 16.05 16.51 -21.67
C SER A 81 15.53 16.61 -20.24
N GLU A 82 14.35 16.04 -19.97
CA GLU A 82 13.76 15.97 -18.64
C GLU A 82 14.53 15.03 -17.72
N ALA A 83 14.96 13.87 -18.23
CA ALA A 83 15.77 12.93 -17.48
C ALA A 83 17.09 13.56 -17.02
N LYS A 84 17.76 14.32 -17.90
CA LYS A 84 18.99 15.06 -17.56
C LYS A 84 18.77 16.15 -16.52
N LYS A 85 17.70 16.95 -16.64
CA LYS A 85 17.35 18.02 -15.67
C LYS A 85 17.10 17.46 -14.27
N ASN A 86 16.49 16.30 -14.18
CA ASN A 86 16.10 15.67 -12.92
C ASN A 86 17.12 14.65 -12.40
N LYS A 87 18.25 14.44 -13.08
CA LYS A 87 19.24 13.40 -12.74
C LYS A 87 19.70 13.47 -11.28
N ALA A 88 20.01 14.67 -10.78
CA ALA A 88 20.44 14.83 -9.38
C ALA A 88 19.34 14.39 -8.40
N LYS A 89 18.08 14.78 -8.65
CA LYS A 89 16.94 14.39 -7.84
C LYS A 89 16.70 12.87 -7.89
N PHE A 90 16.80 12.28 -9.08
CA PHE A 90 16.67 10.82 -9.23
C PHE A 90 17.78 10.08 -8.53
N THR A 91 19.02 10.59 -8.58
CA THR A 91 20.14 9.99 -7.86
C THR A 91 19.91 9.99 -6.35
N GLU A 92 19.46 11.09 -5.77
CA GLU A 92 19.14 11.16 -4.34
C GLU A 92 17.95 10.25 -3.97
N THR A 93 16.91 10.22 -4.79
CA THR A 93 15.78 9.31 -4.61
C THR A 93 16.22 7.84 -4.71
N ALA A 94 17.04 7.51 -5.71
CA ALA A 94 17.59 6.17 -5.90
C ALA A 94 18.44 5.74 -4.70
N LYS A 95 19.35 6.59 -4.23
CA LYS A 95 20.15 6.32 -3.03
C LYS A 95 19.27 6.01 -1.82
N THR A 96 18.25 6.82 -1.58
CA THR A 96 17.32 6.63 -0.47
C THR A 96 16.58 5.32 -0.60
N ARG A 97 16.05 5.00 -1.78
CA ARG A 97 15.32 3.75 -2.04
C ARG A 97 16.21 2.52 -1.86
N ILE A 98 17.40 2.50 -2.46
CA ILE A 98 18.33 1.38 -2.33
C ILE A 98 18.74 1.20 -0.89
N LYS A 99 19.10 2.29 -0.19
CA LYS A 99 19.46 2.25 1.22
C LYS A 99 18.34 1.65 2.08
N THR A 100 17.12 2.14 1.91
CA THR A 100 15.94 1.63 2.62
C THR A 100 15.72 0.16 2.32
N GLY A 101 15.80 -0.23 1.04
CA GLY A 101 15.68 -1.62 0.61
C GLY A 101 16.72 -2.55 1.25
N LEU A 102 17.99 -2.12 1.31
CA LEU A 102 19.06 -2.89 1.95
C LEU A 102 18.82 -3.08 3.45
N ILE A 103 18.40 -2.03 4.16
CA ILE A 103 18.08 -2.11 5.60
C ILE A 103 16.90 -3.05 5.84
N LEU A 104 15.83 -2.93 5.04
CA LEU A 104 14.66 -3.80 5.15
C LEU A 104 15.03 -5.25 4.84
N ASN A 105 15.84 -5.50 3.82
CA ASN A 105 16.28 -6.85 3.48
C ASN A 105 17.09 -7.48 4.61
N GLU A 106 18.07 -6.76 5.14
CA GLU A 106 18.88 -7.24 6.27
C GLU A 106 18.01 -7.56 7.49
N PHE A 107 17.05 -6.68 7.81
CA PHE A 107 16.10 -6.92 8.89
C PHE A 107 15.23 -8.16 8.62
N GLY A 108 14.77 -8.33 7.38
CA GLY A 108 13.98 -9.48 6.96
C GLY A 108 14.74 -10.80 7.07
N GLU A 109 16.00 -10.82 6.64
CA GLU A 109 16.88 -12.00 6.74
C GLU A 109 17.15 -12.37 8.20
N GLN A 110 17.51 -11.40 9.05
CA GLN A 110 17.74 -11.62 10.48
C GLN A 110 16.51 -12.18 11.20
N ASN A 111 15.31 -11.78 10.77
CA ASN A 111 14.05 -12.26 11.35
C ASN A 111 13.47 -13.47 10.58
N LYS A 112 14.19 -14.02 9.60
CA LYS A 112 13.81 -15.20 8.80
C LYS A 112 12.43 -15.02 8.13
N ILE A 113 12.13 -13.81 7.66
CA ILE A 113 10.88 -13.53 6.98
C ILE A 113 10.90 -14.19 5.61
N GLN A 114 9.87 -14.98 5.32
CA GLN A 114 9.68 -15.65 4.04
C GLN A 114 8.29 -15.34 3.50
N VAL A 115 8.18 -15.28 2.18
CA VAL A 115 6.90 -15.11 1.48
C VAL A 115 6.50 -16.45 0.87
N THR A 116 5.37 -16.96 1.29
CA THR A 116 4.81 -18.22 0.81
C THR A 116 3.98 -18.03 -0.46
N GLU A 117 3.80 -19.09 -1.24
CA GLU A 117 2.91 -19.04 -2.40
C GLU A 117 1.45 -18.74 -2.02
N GLN A 118 1.03 -19.16 -0.83
CA GLN A 118 -0.32 -18.86 -0.34
C GLN A 118 -0.52 -17.36 -0.11
N GLU A 119 0.50 -16.66 0.39
CA GLU A 119 0.44 -15.20 0.59
C GLU A 119 0.40 -14.45 -0.75
N ILE A 120 1.15 -14.94 -1.75
CA ILE A 120 1.08 -14.38 -3.11
C ILE A 120 -0.32 -14.59 -3.71
N GLN A 121 -0.88 -15.79 -3.59
CA GLN A 121 -2.23 -16.07 -4.05
C GLN A 121 -3.27 -15.21 -3.34
N ALA A 122 -3.14 -15.01 -2.02
CA ALA A 122 -4.03 -14.15 -1.25
C ALA A 122 -3.99 -12.70 -1.73
N GLU A 123 -2.80 -12.18 -2.05
CA GLU A 123 -2.66 -10.81 -2.56
C GLU A 123 -3.23 -10.67 -3.99
N VAL A 124 -3.04 -11.66 -4.87
CA VAL A 124 -3.70 -11.69 -6.18
C VAL A 124 -5.22 -11.73 -6.01
N GLN A 125 -5.75 -12.55 -5.10
CA GLN A 125 -7.18 -12.59 -4.78
C GLN A 125 -7.73 -11.25 -4.28
N LYS A 126 -6.95 -10.54 -3.49
CA LYS A 126 -7.31 -9.18 -3.02
C LYS A 126 -7.41 -8.21 -4.19
N GLN A 127 -6.47 -8.23 -5.12
CA GLN A 127 -6.52 -7.41 -6.33
C GLN A 127 -7.71 -7.76 -7.22
N LEU A 128 -8.03 -9.04 -7.37
CA LEU A 128 -9.23 -9.50 -8.11
C LEU A 128 -10.52 -8.91 -7.53
N ARG A 129 -10.63 -8.86 -6.19
CA ARG A 129 -11.80 -8.24 -5.53
C ARG A 129 -11.87 -6.73 -5.73
N MET A 130 -10.75 -6.06 -5.92
CA MET A 130 -10.69 -4.62 -6.17
C MET A 130 -11.02 -4.26 -7.63
N MET A 131 -10.99 -5.24 -8.55
CA MET A 131 -11.22 -5.03 -9.98
C MET A 131 -12.33 -5.96 -10.51
N PRO A 132 -13.59 -5.82 -10.03
CA PRO A 132 -14.69 -6.67 -10.44
C PRO A 132 -14.95 -6.55 -11.94
N GLY A 133 -15.15 -7.70 -12.60
CA GLY A 133 -15.33 -7.80 -14.04
C GLY A 133 -14.03 -7.85 -14.85
N GLN A 134 -12.87 -7.74 -14.22
CA GLN A 134 -11.55 -7.81 -14.86
C GLN A 134 -10.70 -9.00 -14.35
N GLU A 135 -11.33 -9.95 -13.69
CA GLU A 135 -10.65 -11.06 -13.01
C GLU A 135 -9.76 -11.87 -13.98
N LYS A 136 -10.29 -12.12 -15.20
CA LYS A 136 -9.52 -12.84 -16.22
C LYS A 136 -8.28 -12.06 -16.65
N MET A 137 -8.41 -10.75 -16.83
CA MET A 137 -7.28 -9.89 -17.24
C MET A 137 -6.18 -9.89 -16.18
N VAL A 138 -6.54 -9.76 -14.90
CA VAL A 138 -5.59 -9.79 -13.78
C VAL A 138 -4.90 -11.16 -13.68
N MET A 139 -5.65 -12.25 -13.78
CA MET A 139 -5.08 -13.61 -13.77
C MET A 139 -4.15 -13.84 -14.95
N ASP A 140 -4.55 -13.50 -16.18
CA ASP A 140 -3.73 -13.61 -17.38
C ASP A 140 -2.43 -12.78 -17.25
N PHE A 141 -2.52 -11.59 -16.64
CA PHE A 141 -1.35 -10.74 -16.42
C PHE A 141 -0.32 -11.43 -15.54
N TYR A 142 -0.69 -11.97 -14.39
CA TYR A 142 0.25 -12.66 -13.50
C TYR A 142 0.76 -13.98 -14.07
N GLN A 143 -0.08 -14.72 -14.80
CA GLN A 143 0.34 -15.96 -15.44
C GLN A 143 1.37 -15.74 -16.55
N LYS A 144 1.24 -14.66 -17.31
CA LYS A 144 2.12 -14.35 -18.46
C LYS A 144 3.35 -13.53 -18.08
N ASN A 145 3.39 -12.95 -16.90
CA ASN A 145 4.45 -12.04 -16.47
C ASN A 145 5.11 -12.49 -15.14
N PRO A 146 6.11 -13.38 -15.20
CA PRO A 146 6.84 -13.82 -14.00
C PRO A 146 7.48 -12.66 -13.24
N SER A 147 7.90 -11.59 -13.93
CA SER A 147 8.43 -10.38 -13.30
C SER A 147 7.39 -9.65 -12.44
N ALA A 148 6.12 -9.65 -12.84
CA ALA A 148 5.04 -9.08 -12.05
C ALA A 148 4.82 -9.89 -10.74
N VAL A 149 4.92 -11.22 -10.81
CA VAL A 149 4.86 -12.09 -9.62
C VAL A 149 6.05 -11.83 -8.71
N ALA A 150 7.26 -11.64 -9.26
CA ALA A 150 8.45 -11.30 -8.49
C ALA A 150 8.30 -9.94 -7.78
N SER A 151 7.79 -8.92 -8.48
CA SER A 151 7.46 -7.62 -7.89
C SER A 151 6.43 -7.74 -6.76
N LEU A 152 5.36 -8.52 -6.99
CA LEU A 152 4.35 -8.76 -5.97
C LEU A 152 4.93 -9.44 -4.73
N ARG A 153 5.82 -10.41 -4.92
CA ARG A 153 6.56 -11.08 -3.84
C ARG A 153 7.41 -10.07 -3.04
N GLY A 154 8.08 -9.15 -3.73
CA GLY A 154 8.83 -8.05 -3.08
C GLY A 154 7.92 -7.16 -2.23
N THR A 155 6.77 -6.77 -2.76
CA THR A 155 5.78 -5.96 -2.03
C THR A 155 5.25 -6.69 -0.78
N VAL A 156 4.90 -7.97 -0.90
CA VAL A 156 4.44 -8.79 0.25
C VAL A 156 5.55 -8.95 1.29
N TYR A 157 6.81 -9.15 0.84
CA TYR A 157 7.97 -9.25 1.73
C TYR A 157 8.19 -7.96 2.52
N GLU A 158 8.18 -6.81 1.84
CA GLU A 158 8.29 -5.49 2.48
C GLU A 158 7.14 -5.25 3.47
N GLU A 159 5.92 -5.59 3.09
CA GLU A 159 4.77 -5.46 3.97
C GLU A 159 4.89 -6.30 5.24
N LYS A 160 5.38 -7.52 5.15
CA LYS A 160 5.64 -8.39 6.30
C LYS A 160 6.72 -7.79 7.22
N ILE A 161 7.77 -7.23 6.65
CA ILE A 161 8.84 -6.55 7.42
C ILE A 161 8.26 -5.35 8.17
N LEU A 162 7.54 -4.47 7.49
CA LEU A 162 6.95 -3.27 8.09
C LEU A 162 5.95 -3.63 9.19
N ASN A 163 5.14 -4.69 8.99
CA ASN A 163 4.23 -5.18 10.01
C ASN A 163 4.98 -5.73 11.23
N LEU A 164 6.07 -6.48 11.04
CA LEU A 164 6.89 -6.96 12.15
C LEU A 164 7.57 -5.82 12.90
N ILE A 165 8.07 -4.80 12.20
CA ILE A 165 8.63 -3.59 12.84
C ILE A 165 7.54 -2.90 13.66
N LYS A 166 6.33 -2.74 13.12
CA LYS A 166 5.20 -2.15 13.80
C LYS A 166 4.80 -2.92 15.08
N GLU A 167 4.82 -4.25 15.02
CA GLU A 167 4.54 -5.11 16.17
C GLU A 167 5.60 -4.99 17.27
N LYS A 168 6.88 -4.92 16.88
CA LYS A 168 8.00 -4.77 17.82
C LYS A 168 8.18 -3.34 18.34
N ALA A 169 7.72 -2.35 17.60
CA ALA A 169 7.77 -0.95 18.02
C ALA A 169 6.80 -0.70 19.17
N LYS A 170 7.18 0.22 20.06
CA LYS A 170 6.27 0.75 21.08
C LYS A 170 5.53 1.96 20.48
N PRO A 171 4.28 1.80 20.02
CA PRO A 171 3.56 2.89 19.39
C PRO A 171 3.21 3.97 20.43
N ASN A 172 3.56 5.22 20.12
CA ASN A 172 2.99 6.35 20.82
C ASN A 172 1.58 6.59 20.27
N LYS A 173 0.56 6.17 21.02
CA LYS A 173 -0.83 6.43 20.63
C LYS A 173 -1.13 7.90 20.86
N LYS A 174 -1.50 8.60 19.80
CA LYS A 174 -2.00 9.96 19.81
C LYS A 174 -3.43 9.95 19.28
N GLU A 175 -4.37 10.46 20.05
CA GLU A 175 -5.70 10.75 19.54
C GLU A 175 -5.62 11.99 18.65
N ILE A 176 -6.13 11.88 17.45
CA ILE A 176 -6.18 12.97 16.47
C ILE A 176 -7.62 13.19 16.04
N SER A 177 -7.98 14.42 15.70
CA SER A 177 -9.29 14.73 15.14
C SER A 177 -9.39 14.22 13.70
N LYS A 178 -10.63 14.16 13.18
CA LYS A 178 -10.87 13.79 11.79
C LYS A 178 -10.13 14.71 10.83
N GLU A 179 -10.13 16.01 11.10
CA GLU A 179 -9.46 17.03 10.29
C GLU A 179 -7.93 16.91 10.30
N GLU A 180 -7.36 16.36 11.38
CA GLU A 180 -5.92 16.04 11.45
C GLU A 180 -5.56 14.74 10.72
N ALA A 181 -6.51 13.79 10.62
CA ALA A 181 -6.31 12.53 9.92
C ALA A 181 -6.44 12.66 8.40
N GLU A 182 -7.13 13.69 7.90
CA GLU A 182 -7.35 13.98 6.49
C GLU A 182 -6.27 14.90 5.87
N LYS A 183 -5.32 15.40 6.65
CA LYS A 183 -4.15 16.21 6.21
C LYS A 183 -2.94 15.36 5.90
#